data_860d317d81676a9a255ff99300aeadd1
#
_entry.id   860d317d81676a9a255ff99300aeadd1
#
_cell.length_a   1.000
_cell.length_b   1.000
_cell.length_c   1.000
_cell.angle_alpha   90.00
_cell.angle_beta   90.00
_cell.angle_gamma   90.00
#
_symmetry.space_group_name_H-M   'P 1'
#
loop_
_entity.id
_entity.type
_entity.pdbx_description
1 polymer ?
#
loop_
_entity_poly.entity_id
_entity_poly.type
_entity_poly.pdbx_seq_one_letter_code
_entity_poly.pdbx_strand_id
1 'polypeptide(L)'
;LAKLGPLRVTSRTSVMRYLGTKKSIGEVGRDLNVDAIVEGTVTRAGNRVWVTAQLIQVSTDMHLWADTYEREVSQILDLQRALSTDIARRINILVKPVDRVRVVKPEAYGLYLKGRYAFYQYTNRGWQQAIADFKEAIENDSQFAPAYSGLAETYVVAGAYGAIPTEEALTQGKAPAVKALQLDDALASAHYALATARAWYDWDWAGAEREFRRGLELNPNDALGRNWHAGYLSLQGRHDEAI
;
A
#
# COMPACT_ATOMS: atom_id res chain seq x y z
N LEU A 1 1.78 -2.57 8.90
CA LEU A 1 1.07 -2.24 10.15
C LEU A 1 -0.45 -2.10 9.93
N ALA A 2 -0.91 -1.38 8.92
CA ALA A 2 -2.35 -1.16 8.67
C ALA A 2 -3.19 -2.45 8.56
N LYS A 3 -2.57 -3.57 8.18
CA LYS A 3 -3.19 -4.90 8.10
C LYS A 3 -3.27 -5.64 9.47
N LEU A 4 -2.78 -5.04 10.56
CA LEU A 4 -2.62 -5.71 11.86
C LEU A 4 -3.79 -5.44 12.82
N GLY A 5 -5.03 -5.52 12.37
CA GLY A 5 -6.20 -5.50 13.24
C GLY A 5 -6.58 -4.11 13.80
N PRO A 6 -6.73 -3.91 15.11
CA PRO A 6 -7.36 -2.72 15.68
C PRO A 6 -6.54 -1.43 15.60
N LEU A 7 -5.35 -1.45 14.99
CA LEU A 7 -4.52 -0.26 14.83
C LEU A 7 -5.13 0.71 13.83
N ARG A 8 -5.31 1.95 14.26
CA ARG A 8 -5.52 3.08 13.37
C ARG A 8 -4.17 3.59 12.87
N VAL A 9 -3.85 3.32 11.61
CA VAL A 9 -2.60 3.78 10.99
C VAL A 9 -2.90 4.98 10.11
N THR A 10 -2.28 6.12 10.43
CA THR A 10 -2.41 7.36 9.64
C THR A 10 -1.90 7.13 8.22
N SER A 11 -2.59 7.70 7.23
CA SER A 11 -2.24 7.54 5.83
C SER A 11 -0.84 8.08 5.53
N ARG A 12 -0.15 7.45 4.56
CA ARG A 12 1.16 7.92 4.09
C ARG A 12 1.10 9.38 3.64
N THR A 13 0.05 9.77 2.91
CA THR A 13 -0.13 11.15 2.42
C THR A 13 -0.14 12.15 3.57
N SER A 14 -0.84 11.85 4.67
CA SER A 14 -0.89 12.72 5.84
C SER A 14 0.47 12.84 6.54
N VAL A 15 1.25 11.77 6.56
CA VAL A 15 2.57 11.74 7.21
C VAL A 15 3.64 12.43 6.35
N MET A 16 3.58 12.32 5.02
CA MET A 16 4.60 12.85 4.11
C MET A 16 4.78 14.38 4.22
N ARG A 17 3.76 15.13 4.64
CA ARG A 17 3.88 16.58 4.87
C ARG A 17 4.84 16.95 6.02
N TYR A 18 5.20 15.97 6.85
CA TYR A 18 6.16 16.16 7.95
C TYR A 18 7.58 15.74 7.60
N LEU A 19 7.82 15.27 6.38
CA LEU A 19 9.17 14.91 5.94
C LEU A 19 10.07 16.14 5.97
N GLY A 20 11.16 16.07 6.75
CA GLY A 20 12.08 17.20 6.95
C GLY A 20 11.53 18.34 7.80
N THR A 21 10.41 18.14 8.50
CA THR A 21 9.84 19.14 9.42
C THR A 21 10.78 19.41 10.59
N LYS A 22 10.69 20.64 11.14
CA LYS A 22 11.35 21.01 12.41
C LYS A 22 10.43 20.82 13.63
N LYS A 23 9.19 20.38 13.43
CA LYS A 23 8.26 20.11 14.52
C LYS A 23 8.76 18.95 15.39
N SER A 24 8.55 19.04 16.69
CA SER A 24 8.81 17.95 17.62
C SER A 24 7.86 16.77 17.39
N ILE A 25 8.25 15.58 17.84
CA ILE A 25 7.42 14.36 17.80
C ILE A 25 6.05 14.61 18.47
N GLY A 26 6.05 15.33 19.61
CA GLY A 26 4.83 15.70 20.32
C GLY A 26 3.89 16.63 19.52
N GLU A 27 4.44 17.54 18.73
CA GLU A 27 3.64 18.41 17.85
C GLU A 27 3.07 17.63 16.68
N VAL A 28 3.88 16.81 16.03
CA VAL A 28 3.44 15.95 14.92
C VAL A 28 2.36 14.97 15.39
N GLY A 29 2.55 14.38 16.57
CA GLY A 29 1.57 13.45 17.15
C GLY A 29 0.22 14.08 17.44
N ARG A 30 0.21 15.32 17.98
CA ARG A 30 -1.04 16.09 18.19
C ARG A 30 -1.71 16.46 16.86
N ASP A 31 -0.94 16.92 15.88
CA ASP A 31 -1.46 17.29 14.56
C ASP A 31 -2.11 16.10 13.85
N LEU A 32 -1.55 14.89 14.01
CA LEU A 32 -2.04 13.66 13.42
C LEU A 32 -3.04 12.90 14.29
N ASN A 33 -3.24 13.32 15.53
CA ASN A 33 -4.06 12.66 16.55
C ASN A 33 -3.67 11.18 16.71
N VAL A 34 -2.39 10.93 17.00
CA VAL A 34 -1.82 9.58 17.18
C VAL A 34 -1.13 9.45 18.54
N ASP A 35 -1.13 8.24 19.11
CA ASP A 35 -0.53 7.93 20.40
C ASP A 35 0.96 7.57 20.28
N ALA A 36 1.37 7.07 19.12
CA ALA A 36 2.74 6.66 18.86
C ALA A 36 3.16 6.97 17.41
N ILE A 37 4.44 7.23 17.24
CA ILE A 37 5.07 7.48 15.92
C ILE A 37 6.16 6.44 15.71
N VAL A 38 6.19 5.87 14.50
CA VAL A 38 7.33 5.09 14.01
C VAL A 38 8.14 5.97 13.09
N GLU A 39 9.41 6.14 13.41
CA GLU A 39 10.39 6.79 12.54
C GLU A 39 11.60 5.91 12.31
N GLY A 40 12.40 6.24 11.30
CA GLY A 40 13.62 5.49 11.02
C GLY A 40 14.30 5.93 9.73
N THR A 41 15.40 5.25 9.45
CA THR A 41 16.21 5.50 8.27
C THR A 41 16.40 4.21 7.47
N VAL A 42 16.51 4.35 6.16
CA VAL A 42 16.83 3.27 5.25
C VAL A 42 18.10 3.63 4.51
N THR A 43 19.12 2.79 4.63
CA THR A 43 20.38 2.94 3.90
C THR A 43 20.62 1.71 3.04
N ARG A 44 21.03 1.92 1.80
CA ARG A 44 21.41 0.86 0.88
C ARG A 44 22.85 1.02 0.44
N ALA A 45 23.63 -0.07 0.50
CA ALA A 45 24.95 -0.15 -0.10
C ALA A 45 25.07 -1.46 -0.89
N GLY A 46 25.19 -1.36 -2.21
CA GLY A 46 25.21 -2.51 -3.10
C GLY A 46 23.94 -3.35 -2.99
N ASN A 47 24.10 -4.62 -2.60
CA ASN A 47 23.02 -5.58 -2.42
C ASN A 47 22.47 -5.66 -0.97
N ARG A 48 22.93 -4.81 -0.05
CA ARG A 48 22.51 -4.79 1.35
C ARG A 48 21.68 -3.55 1.67
N VAL A 49 20.69 -3.75 2.54
CA VAL A 49 19.82 -2.71 3.08
C VAL A 49 19.88 -2.77 4.59
N TRP A 50 20.08 -1.61 5.21
CA TRP A 50 19.95 -1.40 6.66
C TRP A 50 18.72 -0.55 6.91
N VAL A 51 17.91 -0.98 7.85
CA VAL A 51 16.74 -0.21 8.32
C VAL A 51 16.88 -0.05 9.82
N THR A 52 17.07 1.19 10.26
CA THR A 52 16.92 1.53 11.67
C THR A 52 15.51 2.03 11.87
N ALA A 53 14.79 1.49 12.84
CA ALA A 53 13.44 1.90 13.16
C ALA A 53 13.26 2.06 14.67
N GLN A 54 12.46 3.04 15.06
CA GLN A 54 12.12 3.30 16.45
C GLN A 54 10.63 3.63 16.58
N LEU A 55 10.05 3.18 17.70
CA LEU A 55 8.68 3.49 18.10
C LEU A 55 8.73 4.44 19.27
N ILE A 56 8.11 5.60 19.13
CA ILE A 56 8.13 6.69 20.10
C ILE A 56 6.71 6.94 20.60
N GLN A 57 6.53 7.00 21.90
CA GLN A 57 5.28 7.41 22.54
C GLN A 57 5.17 8.94 22.48
N VAL A 58 4.10 9.43 21.87
CA VAL A 58 3.89 10.88 21.64
C VAL A 58 3.75 11.66 22.93
N SER A 59 3.03 11.11 23.93
CA SER A 59 2.72 11.81 25.19
C SER A 59 3.92 12.07 26.08
N THR A 60 4.97 11.24 25.99
CA THR A 60 6.14 11.25 26.86
C THR A 60 7.44 11.50 26.15
N ASP A 61 7.44 11.49 24.82
CA ASP A 61 8.63 11.52 23.94
C ASP A 61 9.63 10.38 24.26
N MET A 62 9.11 9.26 24.80
CA MET A 62 9.93 8.10 25.18
C MET A 62 9.99 7.10 24.04
N HIS A 63 11.19 6.60 23.79
CA HIS A 63 11.41 5.48 22.87
C HIS A 63 10.90 4.19 23.53
N LEU A 64 9.81 3.65 23.02
CA LEU A 64 9.28 2.35 23.45
C LEU A 64 10.11 1.20 22.90
N TRP A 65 10.76 1.42 21.76
CA TRP A 65 11.58 0.44 21.07
C TRP A 65 12.42 1.11 19.98
N ALA A 66 13.63 0.59 19.78
CA ALA A 66 14.49 0.89 18.64
C ALA A 66 15.26 -0.37 18.24
N ASP A 67 15.44 -0.60 16.95
CA ASP A 67 16.22 -1.71 16.44
C ASP A 67 16.79 -1.40 15.04
N THR A 68 17.78 -2.19 14.64
CA THR A 68 18.42 -2.09 13.33
C THR A 68 18.38 -3.44 12.64
N TYR A 69 17.85 -3.46 11.43
CA TYR A 69 17.74 -4.65 10.59
C TYR A 69 18.71 -4.54 9.42
N GLU A 70 19.41 -5.63 9.15
CA GLU A 70 20.24 -5.78 7.96
C GLU A 70 19.76 -6.98 7.15
N ARG A 71 19.54 -6.79 5.85
CA ARG A 71 19.14 -7.86 4.92
C ARG A 71 19.72 -7.59 3.53
N GLU A 72 19.78 -8.64 2.72
CA GLU A 72 19.96 -8.48 1.29
C GLU A 72 18.69 -7.89 0.63
N VAL A 73 18.85 -7.18 -0.47
CA VAL A 73 17.71 -6.60 -1.22
C VAL A 73 16.72 -7.69 -1.65
N SER A 74 17.21 -8.88 -2.00
CA SER A 74 16.37 -10.06 -2.31
C SER A 74 15.45 -10.48 -1.15
N GLN A 75 15.84 -10.20 0.09
CA GLN A 75 15.12 -10.54 1.32
C GLN A 75 14.33 -9.37 1.91
N ILE A 76 14.08 -8.33 1.13
CA ILE A 76 13.44 -7.10 1.62
C ILE A 76 12.01 -7.33 2.14
N LEU A 77 11.30 -8.31 1.60
CA LEU A 77 9.96 -8.67 2.09
C LEU A 77 10.03 -9.33 3.48
N ASP A 78 11.08 -10.12 3.75
CA ASP A 78 11.33 -10.65 5.09
C ASP A 78 11.65 -9.54 6.09
N LEU A 79 12.44 -8.55 5.65
CA LEU A 79 12.74 -7.37 6.47
C LEU A 79 11.46 -6.59 6.81
N GLN A 80 10.60 -6.32 5.80
CA GLN A 80 9.33 -5.64 6.03
C GLN A 80 8.42 -6.40 7.01
N ARG A 81 8.40 -7.72 6.91
CA ARG A 81 7.64 -8.58 7.83
C ARG A 81 8.21 -8.52 9.25
N ALA A 82 9.53 -8.73 9.40
CA ALA A 82 10.19 -8.70 10.70
C ALA A 82 9.90 -7.38 11.41
N LEU A 83 10.13 -6.26 10.73
CA LEU A 83 9.85 -4.92 11.24
C LEU A 83 8.38 -4.75 11.66
N SER A 84 7.44 -5.15 10.81
CA SER A 84 6.00 -5.03 11.11
C SER A 84 5.59 -5.89 12.31
N THR A 85 6.15 -7.11 12.41
CA THR A 85 5.88 -8.04 13.52
C THR A 85 6.45 -7.49 14.83
N ASP A 86 7.66 -6.95 14.82
CA ASP A 86 8.29 -6.43 16.03
C ASP A 86 7.58 -5.17 16.54
N ILE A 87 7.20 -4.25 15.66
CA ILE A 87 6.36 -3.10 16.01
C ILE A 87 5.04 -3.57 16.61
N ALA A 88 4.32 -4.51 15.95
CA ALA A 88 3.04 -5.01 16.43
C ALA A 88 3.15 -5.69 17.81
N ARG A 89 4.21 -6.47 18.02
CA ARG A 89 4.47 -7.11 19.32
C ARG A 89 4.70 -6.09 20.42
N ARG A 90 5.41 -4.99 20.12
CA ARG A 90 5.68 -3.92 21.11
C ARG A 90 4.44 -3.14 21.50
N ILE A 91 3.47 -3.01 20.60
CA ILE A 91 2.17 -2.39 20.91
C ILE A 91 1.10 -3.42 21.32
N ASN A 92 1.53 -4.63 21.74
CA ASN A 92 0.67 -5.73 22.24
C ASN A 92 -0.42 -6.19 21.27
N ILE A 93 -0.14 -6.20 19.98
CA ILE A 93 -1.06 -6.72 18.96
C ILE A 93 -0.64 -8.12 18.55
N LEU A 94 -1.62 -9.04 18.53
CA LEU A 94 -1.43 -10.40 18.05
C LEU A 94 -1.27 -10.40 16.52
N VAL A 95 -0.08 -10.80 16.06
CA VAL A 95 0.21 -10.99 14.63
C VAL A 95 0.09 -12.47 14.31
N LYS A 96 -0.77 -12.81 13.37
CA LYS A 96 -0.84 -14.19 12.85
C LYS A 96 0.46 -14.53 12.13
N PRO A 97 1.07 -15.70 12.37
CA PRO A 97 2.20 -16.17 11.58
C PRO A 97 1.79 -16.23 10.09
N VAL A 98 2.62 -15.69 9.22
CA VAL A 98 2.43 -15.81 7.78
C VAL A 98 3.49 -16.78 7.25
N ASP A 99 3.06 -17.79 6.52
CA ASP A 99 3.94 -18.77 5.89
C ASP A 99 4.92 -18.10 4.90
N ARG A 100 5.98 -18.82 4.60
CA ARG A 100 7.19 -18.46 3.86
C ARG A 100 7.09 -17.24 2.93
N VAL A 101 7.98 -16.25 3.12
CA VAL A 101 8.15 -15.13 2.19
C VAL A 101 8.90 -15.61 0.95
N ARG A 102 8.34 -15.31 -0.21
CA ARG A 102 9.03 -15.53 -1.48
C ARG A 102 10.20 -14.55 -1.61
N VAL A 103 11.36 -15.03 -2.02
CA VAL A 103 12.50 -14.19 -2.41
C VAL A 103 12.14 -13.50 -3.73
N VAL A 104 12.22 -12.18 -3.76
CA VAL A 104 11.97 -11.36 -4.95
C VAL A 104 13.32 -10.99 -5.60
N LYS A 105 13.35 -10.89 -6.93
CA LYS A 105 14.53 -10.39 -7.63
C LYS A 105 14.80 -8.94 -7.28
N PRO A 106 16.04 -8.55 -6.90
CA PRO A 106 16.37 -7.18 -6.48
C PRO A 106 16.00 -6.11 -7.51
N GLU A 107 16.17 -6.41 -8.80
CA GLU A 107 15.85 -5.54 -9.92
C GLU A 107 14.35 -5.27 -9.99
N ALA A 108 13.53 -6.33 -9.92
CA ALA A 108 12.07 -6.21 -9.91
C ALA A 108 11.57 -5.40 -8.71
N TYR A 109 12.16 -5.63 -7.54
CA TYR A 109 11.80 -4.86 -6.35
C TYR A 109 12.21 -3.37 -6.47
N GLY A 110 13.38 -3.09 -7.04
CA GLY A 110 13.84 -1.72 -7.29
C GLY A 110 12.90 -0.95 -8.22
N LEU A 111 12.47 -1.59 -9.30
CA LEU A 111 11.49 -1.04 -10.25
C LEU A 111 10.12 -0.84 -9.60
N TYR A 112 9.66 -1.80 -8.83
CA TYR A 112 8.43 -1.65 -8.05
C TYR A 112 8.45 -0.43 -7.14
N LEU A 113 9.56 -0.17 -6.43
CA LEU A 113 9.69 1.01 -5.56
C LEU A 113 9.67 2.32 -6.38
N LYS A 114 10.32 2.35 -7.55
CA LYS A 114 10.26 3.50 -8.47
C LYS A 114 8.82 3.74 -8.94
N GLY A 115 8.13 2.69 -9.37
CA GLY A 115 6.72 2.76 -9.76
C GLY A 115 5.83 3.27 -8.64
N ARG A 116 6.01 2.79 -7.40
CA ARG A 116 5.28 3.31 -6.23
C ARG A 116 5.56 4.79 -5.96
N TYR A 117 6.81 5.20 -6.09
CA TYR A 117 7.18 6.62 -5.95
C TYR A 117 6.52 7.48 -7.03
N ALA A 118 6.58 7.07 -8.30
CA ALA A 118 5.98 7.77 -9.41
C ALA A 118 4.44 7.85 -9.28
N PHE A 119 3.79 6.77 -8.86
CA PHE A 119 2.35 6.73 -8.58
C PHE A 119 1.90 7.81 -7.60
N TYR A 120 2.64 7.98 -6.49
CA TYR A 120 2.30 8.96 -5.46
C TYR A 120 2.63 10.42 -5.82
N GLN A 121 3.18 10.71 -6.98
CA GLN A 121 3.33 12.09 -7.47
C GLN A 121 1.98 12.69 -7.90
N TYR A 122 0.97 11.88 -8.15
CA TYR A 122 -0.37 12.30 -8.60
C TYR A 122 -0.33 13.23 -9.82
N THR A 123 0.47 12.87 -10.82
CA THR A 123 0.59 13.58 -12.09
C THR A 123 0.46 12.62 -13.26
N ASN A 124 -0.01 13.10 -14.42
CA ASN A 124 -0.09 12.28 -15.63
C ASN A 124 1.24 11.62 -15.98
N ARG A 125 2.34 12.39 -15.89
CA ARG A 125 3.70 11.87 -16.11
C ARG A 125 4.07 10.82 -15.06
N GLY A 126 3.71 11.04 -13.80
CA GLY A 126 3.97 10.09 -12.72
C GLY A 126 3.26 8.76 -12.94
N TRP A 127 2.00 8.77 -13.35
CA TRP A 127 1.26 7.54 -13.63
C TRP A 127 1.78 6.80 -14.87
N GLN A 128 2.16 7.52 -15.94
CA GLN A 128 2.81 6.90 -17.09
C GLN A 128 4.13 6.22 -16.71
N GLN A 129 4.96 6.89 -15.90
CA GLN A 129 6.20 6.31 -15.39
C GLN A 129 5.93 5.11 -14.48
N ALA A 130 4.93 5.19 -13.58
CA ALA A 130 4.55 4.08 -12.72
C ALA A 130 4.12 2.84 -13.52
N ILE A 131 3.31 3.02 -14.57
CA ILE A 131 2.91 1.93 -15.47
C ILE A 131 4.14 1.28 -16.12
N ALA A 132 5.09 2.08 -16.62
CA ALA A 132 6.31 1.56 -17.22
C ALA A 132 7.17 0.78 -16.22
N ASP A 133 7.41 1.35 -15.03
CA ASP A 133 8.22 0.73 -14.00
C ASP A 133 7.60 -0.57 -13.46
N PHE A 134 6.26 -0.63 -13.29
CA PHE A 134 5.59 -1.85 -12.88
C PHE A 134 5.61 -2.93 -13.97
N LYS A 135 5.46 -2.57 -15.24
CA LYS A 135 5.58 -3.52 -16.35
C LYS A 135 6.98 -4.12 -16.39
N GLU A 136 8.02 -3.30 -16.31
CA GLU A 136 9.40 -3.75 -16.28
C GLU A 136 9.70 -4.61 -15.03
N ALA A 137 9.10 -4.28 -13.86
CA ALA A 137 9.20 -5.12 -12.67
C ALA A 137 8.60 -6.51 -12.89
N ILE A 138 7.47 -6.61 -13.59
CA ILE A 138 6.79 -7.85 -13.95
C ILE A 138 7.63 -8.66 -14.95
N GLU A 139 8.25 -8.03 -15.94
CA GLU A 139 9.16 -8.69 -16.89
C GLU A 139 10.36 -9.29 -16.17
N ASN A 140 10.92 -8.59 -15.20
CA ASN A 140 12.02 -9.08 -14.39
C ASN A 140 11.61 -10.23 -13.45
N ASP A 141 10.40 -10.17 -12.87
CA ASP A 141 9.87 -11.18 -11.97
C ASP A 141 8.36 -11.36 -12.14
N SER A 142 7.95 -12.27 -13.01
CA SER A 142 6.55 -12.55 -13.36
C SER A 142 5.72 -13.16 -12.23
N GLN A 143 6.33 -13.48 -11.08
CA GLN A 143 5.63 -13.96 -9.89
C GLN A 143 5.55 -12.89 -8.79
N PHE A 144 5.93 -11.66 -9.09
CA PHE A 144 5.94 -10.57 -8.10
C PHE A 144 4.56 -9.90 -8.02
N ALA A 145 3.63 -10.47 -7.27
CA ALA A 145 2.25 -10.02 -7.11
C ALA A 145 2.09 -8.52 -6.80
N PRO A 146 2.92 -7.88 -5.92
CA PRO A 146 2.80 -6.45 -5.67
C PRO A 146 2.97 -5.56 -6.90
N ALA A 147 3.78 -5.96 -7.89
CA ALA A 147 3.97 -5.17 -9.11
C ALA A 147 2.71 -5.20 -9.98
N TYR A 148 2.04 -6.35 -10.09
CA TYR A 148 0.75 -6.46 -10.77
C TYR A 148 -0.34 -5.64 -10.06
N SER A 149 -0.39 -5.67 -8.73
CA SER A 149 -1.33 -4.87 -7.95
C SER A 149 -1.08 -3.36 -8.14
N GLY A 150 0.19 -2.92 -8.11
CA GLY A 150 0.56 -1.54 -8.36
C GLY A 150 0.20 -1.07 -9.78
N LEU A 151 0.39 -1.94 -10.77
CA LEU A 151 0.00 -1.67 -12.17
C LEU A 151 -1.51 -1.49 -12.29
N ALA A 152 -2.30 -2.41 -11.70
CA ALA A 152 -3.76 -2.34 -11.72
C ALA A 152 -4.28 -1.07 -11.04
N GLU A 153 -3.79 -0.76 -9.85
CA GLU A 153 -4.13 0.45 -9.10
C GLU A 153 -3.80 1.72 -9.89
N THR A 154 -2.65 1.72 -10.58
CA THR A 154 -2.23 2.88 -11.38
C THR A 154 -3.16 3.10 -12.57
N TYR A 155 -3.57 2.06 -13.28
CA TYR A 155 -4.53 2.20 -14.35
C TYR A 155 -5.86 2.77 -13.88
N VAL A 156 -6.43 2.24 -12.78
CA VAL A 156 -7.68 2.74 -12.21
C VAL A 156 -7.58 4.24 -11.86
N VAL A 157 -6.51 4.63 -11.17
CA VAL A 157 -6.31 6.03 -10.79
C VAL A 157 -6.09 6.92 -12.01
N ALA A 158 -5.24 6.52 -12.96
CA ALA A 158 -4.97 7.28 -14.19
C ALA A 158 -6.25 7.49 -15.03
N GLY A 159 -7.12 6.50 -15.08
CA GLY A 159 -8.44 6.61 -15.74
C GLY A 159 -9.37 7.57 -15.02
N ALA A 160 -9.44 7.49 -13.69
CA ALA A 160 -10.29 8.36 -12.87
C ALA A 160 -9.90 9.84 -12.95
N TYR A 161 -8.61 10.12 -13.13
CA TYR A 161 -8.10 11.50 -13.29
C TYR A 161 -7.94 11.93 -14.75
N GLY A 162 -8.41 11.13 -15.71
CA GLY A 162 -8.41 11.47 -17.13
C GLY A 162 -7.03 11.47 -17.81
N ALA A 163 -6.01 10.86 -17.19
CA ALA A 163 -4.68 10.68 -17.78
C ALA A 163 -4.68 9.60 -18.87
N ILE A 164 -5.61 8.67 -18.82
CA ILE A 164 -5.91 7.61 -19.79
C ILE A 164 -7.43 7.58 -19.97
N PRO A 165 -7.96 7.30 -21.18
CA PRO A 165 -9.39 7.07 -21.34
C PRO A 165 -9.91 6.02 -20.36
N THR A 166 -11.01 6.31 -19.68
CA THR A 166 -11.49 5.46 -18.55
C THR A 166 -11.74 4.01 -18.97
N GLU A 167 -12.34 3.79 -20.14
CA GLU A 167 -12.58 2.45 -20.69
C GLU A 167 -11.28 1.67 -20.90
N GLU A 168 -10.28 2.31 -21.50
CA GLU A 168 -8.94 1.73 -21.71
C GLU A 168 -8.28 1.41 -20.37
N ALA A 169 -8.33 2.33 -19.42
CA ALA A 169 -7.72 2.18 -18.11
C ALA A 169 -8.33 1.01 -17.34
N LEU A 170 -9.66 0.87 -17.31
CA LEU A 170 -10.34 -0.21 -16.61
C LEU A 170 -10.10 -1.56 -17.30
N THR A 171 -10.08 -1.60 -18.62
CA THR A 171 -9.77 -2.81 -19.39
C THR A 171 -8.34 -3.28 -19.12
N GLN A 172 -7.36 -2.37 -19.19
CA GLN A 172 -5.95 -2.70 -18.97
C GLN A 172 -5.61 -2.97 -17.50
N GLY A 173 -6.35 -2.39 -16.55
CA GLY A 173 -6.15 -2.61 -15.11
C GLY A 173 -6.70 -3.95 -14.61
N LYS A 174 -7.74 -4.50 -15.24
CA LYS A 174 -8.44 -5.71 -14.80
C LYS A 174 -7.55 -6.96 -14.82
N ALA A 175 -6.85 -7.21 -15.92
CA ALA A 175 -6.02 -8.41 -16.06
C ALA A 175 -4.85 -8.43 -15.04
N PRO A 176 -4.10 -7.34 -14.81
CA PRO A 176 -3.12 -7.28 -13.72
C PRO A 176 -3.74 -7.48 -12.34
N ALA A 177 -4.93 -6.92 -12.04
CA ALA A 177 -5.59 -7.14 -10.77
C ALA A 177 -5.88 -8.62 -10.53
N VAL A 178 -6.48 -9.29 -11.51
CA VAL A 178 -6.74 -10.74 -11.44
C VAL A 178 -5.45 -11.54 -11.26
N LYS A 179 -4.39 -11.20 -12.00
CA LYS A 179 -3.09 -11.89 -11.88
C LYS A 179 -2.46 -11.66 -10.51
N ALA A 180 -2.55 -10.46 -9.96
CA ALA A 180 -2.08 -10.17 -8.60
C ALA A 180 -2.76 -11.07 -7.56
N LEU A 181 -4.10 -11.21 -7.65
CA LEU A 181 -4.89 -12.03 -6.72
C LEU A 181 -4.66 -13.54 -6.90
N GLN A 182 -4.34 -14.00 -8.11
CA GLN A 182 -3.91 -15.39 -8.34
C GLN A 182 -2.57 -15.70 -7.66
N LEU A 183 -1.68 -14.72 -7.55
CA LEU A 183 -0.36 -14.86 -6.93
C LEU A 183 -0.38 -14.61 -5.41
N ASP A 184 -1.20 -13.68 -4.96
CA ASP A 184 -1.39 -13.31 -3.55
C ASP A 184 -2.79 -12.70 -3.36
N ASP A 185 -3.71 -13.47 -2.80
CA ASP A 185 -5.10 -13.06 -2.54
C ASP A 185 -5.25 -12.12 -1.34
N ALA A 186 -4.16 -11.80 -0.64
CA ALA A 186 -4.14 -10.86 0.49
C ALA A 186 -3.79 -9.41 0.08
N LEU A 187 -3.75 -9.10 -1.22
CA LEU A 187 -3.46 -7.76 -1.73
C LEU A 187 -4.73 -6.89 -1.81
N ALA A 188 -5.01 -6.11 -0.76
CA ALA A 188 -6.18 -5.23 -0.70
C ALA A 188 -6.30 -4.30 -1.92
N SER A 189 -5.21 -3.69 -2.38
CA SER A 189 -5.20 -2.80 -3.55
C SER A 189 -5.60 -3.51 -4.85
N ALA A 190 -5.27 -4.80 -5.01
CA ALA A 190 -5.70 -5.57 -6.17
C ALA A 190 -7.21 -5.86 -6.13
N HIS A 191 -7.76 -6.15 -4.95
CA HIS A 191 -9.21 -6.27 -4.76
C HIS A 191 -9.94 -4.97 -5.11
N TYR A 192 -9.45 -3.82 -4.66
CA TYR A 192 -10.06 -2.52 -4.98
C TYR A 192 -9.98 -2.21 -6.48
N ALA A 193 -8.86 -2.48 -7.13
CA ALA A 193 -8.72 -2.28 -8.57
C ALA A 193 -9.69 -3.18 -9.36
N LEU A 194 -9.82 -4.45 -8.97
CA LEU A 194 -10.75 -5.39 -9.59
C LEU A 194 -12.20 -4.98 -9.34
N ALA A 195 -12.54 -4.56 -8.11
CA ALA A 195 -13.87 -4.07 -7.76
C ALA A 195 -14.28 -2.88 -8.62
N THR A 196 -13.35 -1.92 -8.80
CA THR A 196 -13.57 -0.75 -9.64
C THR A 196 -13.82 -1.13 -11.09
N ALA A 197 -13.01 -2.02 -11.67
CA ALA A 197 -13.22 -2.49 -13.03
C ALA A 197 -14.56 -3.23 -13.19
N ARG A 198 -14.96 -4.07 -12.22
CA ARG A 198 -16.26 -4.75 -12.22
C ARG A 198 -17.42 -3.78 -12.15
N ALA A 199 -17.34 -2.77 -11.29
CA ALA A 199 -18.43 -1.81 -11.10
C ALA A 199 -18.63 -0.90 -12.33
N TRP A 200 -17.55 -0.27 -12.82
CA TRP A 200 -17.63 0.80 -13.82
C TRP A 200 -17.47 0.34 -15.28
N TYR A 201 -17.00 -0.90 -15.49
CA TYR A 201 -16.81 -1.45 -16.83
C TYR A 201 -17.71 -2.68 -17.10
N ASP A 202 -17.66 -3.69 -16.19
CA ASP A 202 -18.41 -4.94 -16.37
C ASP A 202 -19.88 -4.81 -15.94
N TRP A 203 -20.25 -3.78 -15.17
CA TRP A 203 -21.56 -3.63 -14.51
C TRP A 203 -21.92 -4.80 -13.59
N ASP A 204 -20.89 -5.52 -13.09
CA ASP A 204 -21.01 -6.62 -12.12
C ASP A 204 -21.03 -6.04 -10.69
N TRP A 205 -22.16 -5.48 -10.29
CA TRP A 205 -22.34 -4.86 -8.98
C TRP A 205 -22.10 -5.83 -7.82
N ALA A 206 -22.61 -7.06 -7.94
CA ALA A 206 -22.44 -8.06 -6.89
C ALA A 206 -20.98 -8.53 -6.77
N GLY A 207 -20.28 -8.68 -7.90
CA GLY A 207 -18.85 -8.96 -7.89
C GLY A 207 -18.03 -7.82 -7.33
N ALA A 208 -18.35 -6.57 -7.68
CA ALA A 208 -17.69 -5.39 -7.15
C ALA A 208 -17.84 -5.29 -5.62
N GLU A 209 -19.06 -5.49 -5.09
CA GLU A 209 -19.31 -5.47 -3.63
C GLU A 209 -18.45 -6.49 -2.88
N ARG A 210 -18.33 -7.72 -3.40
CA ARG A 210 -17.49 -8.75 -2.79
C ARG A 210 -16.02 -8.35 -2.73
N GLU A 211 -15.50 -7.80 -3.83
CA GLU A 211 -14.10 -7.38 -3.90
C GLU A 211 -13.83 -6.16 -3.01
N PHE A 212 -14.71 -5.17 -2.96
CA PHE A 212 -14.58 -4.03 -2.04
C PHE A 212 -14.57 -4.49 -0.58
N ARG A 213 -15.50 -5.34 -0.18
CA ARG A 213 -15.54 -5.89 1.19
C ARG A 213 -14.25 -6.64 1.51
N ARG A 214 -13.78 -7.49 0.60
CA ARG A 214 -12.54 -8.25 0.81
C ARG A 214 -11.34 -7.32 0.95
N GLY A 215 -11.24 -6.28 0.14
CA GLY A 215 -10.20 -5.26 0.28
C GLY A 215 -10.22 -4.55 1.63
N LEU A 216 -11.41 -4.19 2.13
CA LEU A 216 -11.59 -3.55 3.44
C LEU A 216 -11.24 -4.49 4.61
N GLU A 217 -11.60 -5.78 4.51
CA GLU A 217 -11.18 -6.78 5.51
C GLU A 217 -9.66 -6.92 5.59
N LEU A 218 -8.99 -6.91 4.43
CA LEU A 218 -7.54 -7.04 4.34
C LEU A 218 -6.80 -5.77 4.76
N ASN A 219 -7.34 -4.60 4.47
CA ASN A 219 -6.76 -3.31 4.86
C ASN A 219 -7.85 -2.26 5.18
N PRO A 220 -8.41 -2.26 6.40
CA PRO A 220 -9.47 -1.34 6.79
C PRO A 220 -9.04 0.14 6.83
N ASN A 221 -7.74 0.42 6.79
CA ASN A 221 -7.19 1.78 6.84
C ASN A 221 -6.72 2.29 5.47
N ASP A 222 -7.08 1.61 4.37
CA ASP A 222 -6.75 2.06 3.02
C ASP A 222 -7.65 3.23 2.61
N ALA A 223 -7.11 4.44 2.65
CA ALA A 223 -7.87 5.64 2.32
C ALA A 223 -8.35 5.66 0.86
N LEU A 224 -7.53 5.16 -0.08
CA LEU A 224 -7.89 5.09 -1.49
C LEU A 224 -8.99 4.05 -1.72
N GLY A 225 -8.85 2.86 -1.15
CA GLY A 225 -9.84 1.81 -1.22
C GLY A 225 -11.19 2.22 -0.63
N ARG A 226 -11.17 2.91 0.52
CA ARG A 226 -12.39 3.49 1.11
C ARG A 226 -13.06 4.52 0.20
N ASN A 227 -12.27 5.40 -0.40
CA ASN A 227 -12.80 6.40 -1.33
C ASN A 227 -13.49 5.76 -2.54
N TRP A 228 -12.88 4.72 -3.13
CA TRP A 228 -13.49 3.97 -4.23
C TRP A 228 -14.77 3.25 -3.81
N HIS A 229 -14.78 2.62 -2.62
CA HIS A 229 -15.96 1.96 -2.09
C HIS A 229 -17.10 2.96 -1.81
N ALA A 230 -16.78 4.12 -1.21
CA ALA A 230 -17.77 5.18 -0.99
C ALA A 230 -18.38 5.67 -2.31
N GLY A 231 -17.56 5.86 -3.35
CA GLY A 231 -18.04 6.20 -4.70
C GLY A 231 -18.99 5.12 -5.27
N TYR A 232 -18.62 3.85 -5.11
CA TYR A 232 -19.46 2.71 -5.51
C TYR A 232 -20.79 2.70 -4.75
N LEU A 233 -20.80 2.87 -3.43
CA LEU A 233 -22.02 2.92 -2.61
C LEU A 233 -22.91 4.09 -3.01
N SER A 234 -22.33 5.25 -3.30
CA SER A 234 -23.07 6.42 -3.77
C SER A 234 -23.77 6.17 -5.10
N LEU A 235 -23.12 5.46 -6.04
CA LEU A 235 -23.75 5.06 -7.31
C LEU A 235 -24.92 4.08 -7.11
N GLN A 236 -24.90 3.28 -6.03
CA GLN A 236 -25.99 2.38 -5.66
C GLN A 236 -27.11 3.09 -4.88
N GLY A 237 -27.01 4.40 -4.64
CA GLY A 237 -27.95 5.15 -3.80
C GLY A 237 -27.82 4.88 -2.30
N ARG A 238 -26.79 4.18 -1.87
CA ARG A 238 -26.49 3.81 -0.47
C ARG A 238 -25.65 4.90 0.22
N HIS A 239 -26.18 6.13 0.22
CA HIS A 239 -25.43 7.31 0.67
C HIS A 239 -25.07 7.27 2.15
N ASP A 240 -25.93 6.72 3.01
CA ASP A 240 -25.68 6.61 4.46
C ASP A 240 -24.51 5.67 4.78
N GLU A 241 -24.27 4.66 3.92
CA GLU A 241 -23.16 3.74 4.07
C GLU A 241 -21.84 4.27 3.46
N ALA A 242 -21.94 5.31 2.61
CA ALA A 242 -20.79 5.93 1.93
C ALA A 242 -20.06 6.97 2.81
N ILE A 243 -20.64 7.38 3.94
CA ILE A 243 -20.09 8.36 4.89
C ILE A 243 -19.36 7.67 6.03
#